data_7f2a44a308135dec2d64cd823198a9e2
#
_entry.id   7f2a44a308135dec2d64cd823198a9e2
#
_cell.length_a   1.000
_cell.length_b   1.000
_cell.length_c   1.000
_cell.angle_alpha   90.00
_cell.angle_beta   90.00
_cell.angle_gamma   90.00
#
_symmetry.space_group_name_H-M   'P 1'
#
loop_
_entity.id
_entity.type
_entity.pdbx_description
1 polymer ?
#
loop_
_entity_poly.entity_id
_entity_poly.type
_entity_poly.pdbx_seq_one_letter_code
_entity_poly.pdbx_strand_id
1 'polypeptide(L)'
;MGLLGARLPDFPWDSLVPVRERAAAHPDGVVDLTIGTPVDSVPSGVRAALDAASDAHGYPLTVGTAELRAAIRGWLERRRGVRAQVGVLPTIGSKEMVALLPSLLGLGSADAVGFPRASYPTYDVGARLAGAKPVPVDTDADPSTWPAMSMLWLNSPGNPDGHVLGVERLRAILAWARERGVVVASDECYAELAWDVPEAPSILDERVCDGDVAGLLCLYSLSKQSNMAGYRAAFLAGDPAMIGPIAEIRKHAGFLMPGPVQAAMTWALGDDAHVAEQRAVYARRREKLLAVLDAAGLVNDPLSVAGLYIWAAAKRPGGGVDTVVGDSGADAAGGVAGSSHDGGSMAEAPTGWDIVRACAELGIVVAPGDFYGEAGRDRVRISLTATDSAIDEAVRRLPRLPEALRRA
;
A
#
# COMPACT_ATOMS: atom_id res chain seq x y z
N MET A 1 27.07 -12.85 -18.62
CA MET A 1 25.85 -12.01 -18.56
C MET A 1 24.92 -12.61 -17.50
N GLY A 2 24.65 -11.92 -16.39
CA GLY A 2 23.69 -12.37 -15.38
C GLY A 2 22.28 -11.85 -15.70
N LEU A 3 21.25 -12.67 -15.46
CA LEU A 3 19.86 -12.20 -15.56
C LEU A 3 19.56 -11.20 -14.44
N LEU A 4 18.79 -10.15 -14.72
CA LEU A 4 18.36 -9.14 -13.74
C LEU A 4 17.69 -9.78 -12.52
N GLY A 5 16.92 -10.86 -12.71
CA GLY A 5 16.25 -11.59 -11.63
C GLY A 5 17.18 -12.07 -10.52
N ALA A 6 18.46 -12.38 -10.84
CA ALA A 6 19.45 -12.77 -9.83
C ALA A 6 19.88 -11.63 -8.89
N ARG A 7 19.46 -10.38 -9.17
CA ARG A 7 19.76 -9.18 -8.34
C ARG A 7 18.55 -8.69 -7.56
N LEU A 8 17.38 -9.31 -7.74
CA LEU A 8 16.16 -8.97 -7.03
C LEU A 8 16.04 -9.80 -5.76
N PRO A 9 15.39 -9.28 -4.71
CA PRO A 9 15.07 -10.08 -3.53
C PRO A 9 14.12 -11.22 -3.90
N ASP A 10 14.14 -12.29 -3.11
CA ASP A 10 13.18 -13.39 -3.24
C ASP A 10 11.75 -12.87 -3.13
N PHE A 11 10.82 -13.56 -3.80
CA PHE A 11 9.41 -13.17 -3.72
C PHE A 11 8.84 -13.56 -2.35
N PRO A 12 8.50 -12.61 -1.47
CA PRO A 12 8.26 -12.92 -0.05
C PRO A 12 7.14 -13.94 0.20
N TRP A 13 6.10 -13.95 -0.65
CA TRP A 13 4.95 -14.86 -0.48
C TRP A 13 5.27 -16.35 -0.68
N ASP A 14 6.42 -16.68 -1.30
CA ASP A 14 6.84 -18.08 -1.47
C ASP A 14 7.20 -18.72 -0.12
N SER A 15 7.65 -17.93 0.85
CA SER A 15 7.93 -18.38 2.22
C SER A 15 6.68 -18.76 3.03
N LEU A 16 5.46 -18.43 2.55
CA LEU A 16 4.20 -18.81 3.18
C LEU A 16 3.73 -20.24 2.81
N VAL A 17 4.41 -20.94 1.89
CA VAL A 17 3.98 -22.29 1.48
C VAL A 17 3.82 -23.22 2.67
N PRO A 18 4.80 -23.39 3.59
CA PRO A 18 4.65 -24.27 4.76
C PRO A 18 3.52 -23.84 5.72
N VAL A 19 3.32 -22.51 5.85
CA VAL A 19 2.25 -21.94 6.68
C VAL A 19 0.87 -22.29 6.11
N ARG A 20 0.72 -22.17 4.79
CA ARG A 20 -0.52 -22.55 4.07
C ARG A 20 -0.83 -24.02 4.18
N GLU A 21 0.18 -24.89 4.05
CA GLU A 21 0.04 -26.34 4.23
C GLU A 21 -0.44 -26.67 5.66
N ARG A 22 0.14 -26.03 6.66
CA ARG A 22 -0.28 -26.18 8.05
C ARG A 22 -1.71 -25.73 8.27
N ALA A 23 -2.08 -24.56 7.79
CA ALA A 23 -3.43 -24.02 7.90
C ALA A 23 -4.46 -24.89 7.16
N ALA A 24 -4.10 -25.46 6.01
CA ALA A 24 -4.99 -26.35 5.23
C ALA A 24 -5.31 -27.67 5.95
N ALA A 25 -4.50 -28.08 6.92
CA ALA A 25 -4.76 -29.28 7.75
C ALA A 25 -5.83 -29.04 8.84
N HIS A 26 -6.29 -27.78 9.03
CA HIS A 26 -7.32 -27.48 10.02
C HIS A 26 -8.68 -28.10 9.61
N PRO A 27 -9.40 -28.79 10.50
CA PRO A 27 -10.62 -29.54 10.17
C PRO A 27 -11.74 -28.66 9.59
N ASP A 28 -11.82 -27.40 9.99
CA ASP A 28 -12.83 -26.44 9.51
C ASP A 28 -12.34 -25.66 8.27
N GLY A 29 -11.26 -26.11 7.61
CA GLY A 29 -10.71 -25.47 6.42
C GLY A 29 -9.88 -24.21 6.70
N VAL A 30 -9.36 -23.59 5.63
CA VAL A 30 -8.45 -22.46 5.68
C VAL A 30 -9.19 -21.14 5.48
N VAL A 31 -8.80 -20.12 6.24
CA VAL A 31 -9.17 -18.72 6.06
C VAL A 31 -7.92 -17.93 5.65
N ASP A 32 -7.85 -17.49 4.39
CA ASP A 32 -6.70 -16.73 3.88
C ASP A 32 -6.96 -15.22 3.96
N LEU A 33 -6.22 -14.55 4.84
CA LEU A 33 -6.25 -13.09 5.05
C LEU A 33 -4.92 -12.44 4.63
N THR A 34 -4.13 -13.09 3.76
CA THR A 34 -2.80 -12.60 3.37
C THR A 34 -2.83 -11.58 2.24
N ILE A 35 -3.67 -11.80 1.21
CA ILE A 35 -3.59 -11.07 -0.06
C ILE A 35 -4.74 -10.08 -0.17
N GLY A 36 -4.39 -8.81 -0.45
CA GLY A 36 -5.37 -7.75 -0.72
C GLY A 36 -6.03 -7.86 -2.09
N THR A 37 -6.45 -9.05 -2.52
CA THR A 37 -7.19 -9.24 -3.77
C THR A 37 -8.68 -9.22 -3.48
N PRO A 38 -9.46 -8.30 -4.07
CA PRO A 38 -10.91 -8.28 -3.91
C PRO A 38 -11.56 -9.62 -4.25
N VAL A 39 -12.53 -10.03 -3.44
CA VAL A 39 -13.32 -11.26 -3.63
C VAL A 39 -14.78 -10.94 -4.00
N ASP A 40 -15.20 -9.70 -3.82
CA ASP A 40 -16.53 -9.25 -4.14
C ASP A 40 -16.67 -9.06 -5.65
N SER A 41 -17.91 -9.13 -6.15
CA SER A 41 -18.21 -9.02 -7.57
C SER A 41 -17.81 -7.67 -8.14
N VAL A 42 -17.31 -7.67 -9.37
CA VAL A 42 -17.10 -6.46 -10.16
C VAL A 42 -18.47 -5.79 -10.37
N PRO A 43 -18.61 -4.46 -10.20
CA PRO A 43 -19.86 -3.74 -10.41
C PRO A 43 -20.50 -4.05 -11.77
N SER A 44 -21.81 -4.18 -11.80
CA SER A 44 -22.55 -4.55 -13.03
C SER A 44 -22.33 -3.55 -14.17
N GLY A 45 -22.25 -2.26 -13.86
CA GLY A 45 -21.99 -1.21 -14.85
C GLY A 45 -20.59 -1.29 -15.45
N VAL A 46 -19.57 -1.67 -14.65
CA VAL A 46 -18.21 -1.96 -15.15
C VAL A 46 -18.24 -3.10 -16.17
N ARG A 47 -18.96 -4.19 -15.85
CA ARG A 47 -19.08 -5.35 -16.74
C ARG A 47 -19.83 -5.01 -18.02
N ALA A 48 -20.92 -4.26 -17.89
CA ALA A 48 -21.72 -3.80 -19.04
C ALA A 48 -20.91 -2.88 -19.96
N ALA A 49 -20.12 -1.95 -19.41
CA ALA A 49 -19.26 -1.07 -20.20
C ALA A 49 -18.14 -1.84 -20.92
N LEU A 50 -17.56 -2.85 -20.28
CA LEU A 50 -16.57 -3.73 -20.90
C LEU A 50 -17.18 -4.53 -22.05
N ASP A 51 -18.37 -5.12 -21.84
CA ASP A 51 -19.08 -5.93 -22.82
C ASP A 51 -19.47 -5.09 -24.05
N ALA A 52 -20.02 -3.90 -23.83
CA ALA A 52 -20.35 -2.96 -24.91
C ALA A 52 -19.16 -2.53 -25.76
N ALA A 53 -17.93 -2.56 -25.21
CA ALA A 53 -16.71 -2.20 -25.91
C ALA A 53 -15.90 -3.43 -26.37
N SER A 54 -16.48 -4.64 -26.32
CA SER A 54 -15.76 -5.90 -26.59
C SER A 54 -15.32 -6.07 -28.06
N ASP A 55 -16.02 -5.43 -29.03
CA ASP A 55 -15.61 -5.41 -30.45
C ASP A 55 -14.48 -4.38 -30.67
N ALA A 56 -13.29 -4.72 -30.17
CA ALA A 56 -12.10 -3.86 -30.13
C ALA A 56 -11.01 -4.39 -31.05
N HIS A 57 -11.23 -4.35 -32.38
CA HIS A 57 -10.31 -4.87 -33.39
C HIS A 57 -9.06 -3.97 -33.63
N GLY A 58 -9.11 -2.69 -33.21
CA GLY A 58 -8.01 -1.74 -33.40
C GLY A 58 -7.09 -1.66 -32.18
N TYR A 59 -5.83 -1.24 -32.41
CA TYR A 59 -4.91 -0.95 -31.30
C TYR A 59 -5.41 0.22 -30.48
N PRO A 60 -5.44 0.11 -29.12
CA PRO A 60 -5.82 1.22 -28.25
C PRO A 60 -4.74 2.30 -28.23
N LEU A 61 -5.14 3.53 -27.90
CA LEU A 61 -4.21 4.64 -27.70
C LEU A 61 -3.48 4.47 -26.36
N THR A 62 -2.16 4.65 -26.35
CA THR A 62 -1.33 4.62 -25.14
C THR A 62 -1.82 5.62 -24.10
N VAL A 63 -2.15 6.83 -24.53
CA VAL A 63 -2.67 7.91 -23.65
C VAL A 63 -4.12 7.71 -23.21
N GLY A 64 -4.78 6.65 -23.71
CA GLY A 64 -6.19 6.40 -23.47
C GLY A 64 -7.13 7.22 -24.36
N THR A 65 -8.41 6.87 -24.38
CA THR A 65 -9.43 7.62 -25.12
C THR A 65 -9.64 9.02 -24.51
N ALA A 66 -10.24 9.93 -25.27
CA ALA A 66 -10.55 11.27 -24.79
C ALA A 66 -11.51 11.22 -23.58
N GLU A 67 -12.50 10.31 -23.64
CA GLU A 67 -13.48 10.07 -22.60
C GLU A 67 -12.83 9.57 -21.31
N LEU A 68 -11.90 8.61 -21.41
CA LEU A 68 -11.16 8.11 -20.25
C LEU A 68 -10.31 9.21 -19.61
N ARG A 69 -9.60 9.99 -20.42
CA ARG A 69 -8.80 11.11 -19.87
C ARG A 69 -9.66 12.17 -19.20
N ALA A 70 -10.84 12.45 -19.77
CA ALA A 70 -11.80 13.36 -19.14
C ALA A 70 -12.36 12.78 -17.83
N ALA A 71 -12.70 11.49 -17.81
CA ALA A 71 -13.17 10.80 -16.60
C ALA A 71 -12.12 10.80 -15.48
N ILE A 72 -10.85 10.55 -15.80
CA ILE A 72 -9.75 10.62 -14.81
C ILE A 72 -9.65 12.04 -14.23
N ARG A 73 -9.61 13.08 -15.07
CA ARG A 73 -9.54 14.46 -14.57
C ARG A 73 -10.75 14.86 -13.74
N GLY A 74 -11.96 14.51 -14.20
CA GLY A 74 -13.19 14.79 -13.46
C GLY A 74 -13.24 14.08 -12.11
N TRP A 75 -12.75 12.84 -12.04
CA TRP A 75 -12.63 12.11 -10.78
C TRP A 75 -11.60 12.76 -9.84
N LEU A 76 -10.42 13.12 -10.34
CA LEU A 76 -9.39 13.81 -9.56
C LEU A 76 -9.91 15.14 -8.99
N GLU A 77 -10.64 15.91 -9.81
CA GLU A 77 -11.26 17.16 -9.36
C GLU A 77 -12.31 16.93 -8.28
N ARG A 78 -13.24 15.99 -8.52
CA ARG A 78 -14.40 15.72 -7.65
C ARG A 78 -14.00 15.03 -6.35
N ARG A 79 -13.10 14.06 -6.43
CA ARG A 79 -12.77 13.17 -5.31
C ARG A 79 -11.45 13.48 -4.62
N ARG A 80 -10.53 14.17 -5.30
CA ARG A 80 -9.16 14.34 -4.81
C ARG A 80 -8.72 15.79 -4.64
N GLY A 81 -9.63 16.75 -4.86
CA GLY A 81 -9.35 18.19 -4.68
C GLY A 81 -8.35 18.77 -5.68
N VAL A 82 -8.10 18.08 -6.80
CA VAL A 82 -7.15 18.51 -7.82
C VAL A 82 -7.75 19.63 -8.66
N ARG A 83 -7.16 20.82 -8.64
CA ARG A 83 -7.58 22.00 -9.44
C ARG A 83 -6.58 22.32 -10.53
N ALA A 84 -5.33 21.97 -10.33
CA ALA A 84 -4.26 22.19 -11.31
C ALA A 84 -4.51 21.42 -12.62
N GLN A 85 -3.95 21.92 -13.71
CA GLN A 85 -3.94 21.22 -14.98
C GLN A 85 -2.91 20.09 -14.94
N VAL A 86 -3.38 18.84 -14.88
CA VAL A 86 -2.53 17.65 -14.79
C VAL A 86 -2.50 16.86 -16.10
N GLY A 87 -1.36 16.26 -16.42
CA GLY A 87 -1.25 15.16 -17.35
C GLY A 87 -1.90 13.90 -16.77
N VAL A 88 -2.48 13.04 -17.61
CA VAL A 88 -3.05 11.75 -17.18
C VAL A 88 -2.67 10.65 -18.16
N LEU A 89 -2.39 9.45 -17.65
CA LEU A 89 -1.94 8.31 -18.43
C LEU A 89 -2.50 7.02 -17.85
N PRO A 90 -3.35 6.26 -18.55
CA PRO A 90 -3.80 4.95 -18.09
C PRO A 90 -2.65 3.95 -18.08
N THR A 91 -2.65 3.05 -17.06
CA THR A 91 -1.59 2.07 -16.81
C THR A 91 -2.16 0.67 -16.60
N ILE A 92 -1.36 -0.37 -16.90
CA ILE A 92 -1.76 -1.77 -16.78
C ILE A 92 -1.66 -2.22 -15.30
N GLY A 93 -2.54 -1.66 -14.47
CA GLY A 93 -2.45 -1.71 -13.02
C GLY A 93 -1.36 -0.77 -12.47
N SER A 94 -1.39 -0.55 -11.14
CA SER A 94 -0.39 0.30 -10.47
C SER A 94 0.96 -0.40 -10.31
N LYS A 95 0.98 -1.72 -10.08
CA LYS A 95 2.21 -2.46 -9.79
C LYS A 95 3.29 -2.32 -10.87
N GLU A 96 2.90 -2.38 -12.15
CA GLU A 96 3.87 -2.24 -13.24
C GLU A 96 4.47 -0.84 -13.26
N MET A 97 3.66 0.19 -12.97
CA MET A 97 4.13 1.56 -12.91
C MET A 97 5.05 1.78 -11.70
N VAL A 98 4.73 1.22 -10.52
CA VAL A 98 5.62 1.24 -9.36
C VAL A 98 6.98 0.64 -9.70
N ALA A 99 6.99 -0.52 -10.37
CA ALA A 99 8.22 -1.21 -10.73
C ALA A 99 9.03 -0.48 -11.80
N LEU A 100 8.39 0.19 -12.75
CA LEU A 100 9.07 0.75 -13.91
C LEU A 100 9.32 2.26 -13.82
N LEU A 101 8.62 3.01 -12.98
CA LEU A 101 8.71 4.47 -12.94
C LEU A 101 10.15 4.98 -12.74
N PRO A 102 10.98 4.43 -11.83
CA PRO A 102 12.37 4.86 -11.72
C PRO A 102 13.15 4.72 -13.04
N SER A 103 12.96 3.62 -13.76
CA SER A 103 13.59 3.41 -15.08
C SER A 103 13.03 4.36 -16.15
N LEU A 104 11.72 4.62 -16.14
CA LEU A 104 11.07 5.54 -17.09
C LEU A 104 11.51 6.99 -16.86
N LEU A 105 11.94 7.34 -15.66
CA LEU A 105 12.54 8.63 -15.31
C LEU A 105 14.03 8.71 -15.65
N GLY A 106 14.61 7.61 -16.16
CA GLY A 106 16.03 7.55 -16.53
C GLY A 106 16.98 7.42 -15.34
N LEU A 107 16.49 7.01 -14.17
CA LEU A 107 17.33 6.81 -12.98
C LEU A 107 18.26 5.61 -13.17
N GLY A 108 19.42 5.65 -12.53
CA GLY A 108 20.46 4.63 -12.65
C GLY A 108 21.37 4.56 -11.41
N SER A 109 22.58 4.04 -11.58
CA SER A 109 23.49 3.72 -10.47
C SER A 109 24.00 4.93 -9.67
N ALA A 110 23.87 6.13 -10.20
CA ALA A 110 24.20 7.38 -9.49
C ALA A 110 23.04 7.90 -8.63
N ASP A 111 21.84 7.34 -8.80
CA ASP A 111 20.62 7.80 -8.20
C ASP A 111 20.20 6.98 -6.98
N ALA A 112 19.35 7.57 -6.14
CA ALA A 112 18.69 6.89 -5.05
C ALA A 112 17.18 7.10 -5.14
N VAL A 113 16.40 6.08 -4.77
CA VAL A 113 14.94 6.11 -4.70
C VAL A 113 14.52 5.88 -3.26
N GLY A 114 13.92 6.92 -2.66
CA GLY A 114 13.34 6.88 -1.33
C GLY A 114 11.96 6.21 -1.33
N PHE A 115 11.61 5.54 -0.21
CA PHE A 115 10.29 4.98 0.02
C PHE A 115 10.06 4.72 1.52
N PRO A 116 8.80 4.59 2.03
CA PRO A 116 8.55 4.38 3.45
C PRO A 116 9.21 3.11 4.00
N ARG A 117 9.68 3.13 5.26
CA ARG A 117 10.34 1.98 5.93
C ARG A 117 9.47 0.74 5.99
N ALA A 118 8.17 0.91 6.29
CA ALA A 118 7.17 -0.14 6.16
C ALA A 118 6.41 0.11 4.86
N SER A 119 6.64 -0.71 3.84
CA SER A 119 6.13 -0.39 2.52
C SER A 119 5.90 -1.60 1.61
N TYR A 120 5.19 -1.34 0.55
CA TYR A 120 4.98 -2.32 -0.52
C TYR A 120 6.32 -2.69 -1.17
N PRO A 121 6.71 -3.99 -1.16
CA PRO A 121 8.06 -4.41 -1.58
C PRO A 121 8.47 -3.99 -2.99
N THR A 122 7.51 -3.67 -3.85
CA THR A 122 7.78 -3.32 -5.24
C THR A 122 8.50 -1.96 -5.38
N TYR A 123 8.48 -1.08 -4.37
CA TYR A 123 9.27 0.16 -4.41
C TYR A 123 10.77 -0.15 -4.43
N ASP A 124 11.24 -1.06 -3.55
CA ASP A 124 12.63 -1.54 -3.55
C ASP A 124 12.98 -2.23 -4.88
N VAL A 125 12.08 -3.11 -5.37
CA VAL A 125 12.27 -3.80 -6.65
C VAL A 125 12.40 -2.79 -7.80
N GLY A 126 11.56 -1.75 -7.85
CA GLY A 126 11.61 -0.73 -8.89
C GLY A 126 12.93 0.06 -8.89
N ALA A 127 13.43 0.43 -7.72
CA ALA A 127 14.75 1.06 -7.59
C ALA A 127 15.86 0.16 -8.15
N ARG A 128 15.87 -1.13 -7.79
CA ARG A 128 16.85 -2.11 -8.28
C ARG A 128 16.75 -2.38 -9.77
N LEU A 129 15.54 -2.42 -10.34
CA LEU A 129 15.34 -2.59 -11.77
C LEU A 129 15.94 -1.42 -12.57
N ALA A 130 15.86 -0.20 -12.04
CA ALA A 130 16.51 0.97 -12.61
C ALA A 130 18.04 0.98 -12.40
N GLY A 131 18.56 0.10 -11.54
CA GLY A 131 19.95 0.14 -11.09
C GLY A 131 20.24 1.19 -10.03
N ALA A 132 19.22 1.89 -9.53
CA ALA A 132 19.33 2.90 -8.50
C ALA A 132 19.40 2.28 -7.10
N LYS A 133 19.89 3.06 -6.14
CA LYS A 133 19.98 2.65 -4.73
C LYS A 133 18.61 2.76 -4.05
N PRO A 134 18.04 1.67 -3.48
CA PRO A 134 16.84 1.74 -2.65
C PRO A 134 17.16 2.36 -1.28
N VAL A 135 16.33 3.28 -0.80
CA VAL A 135 16.52 4.02 0.45
C VAL A 135 15.22 4.07 1.25
N PRO A 136 15.02 3.18 2.24
CA PRO A 136 13.89 3.29 3.14
C PRO A 136 14.02 4.52 4.04
N VAL A 137 12.96 5.32 4.12
CA VAL A 137 12.88 6.53 4.95
C VAL A 137 11.72 6.46 5.93
N ASP A 138 11.88 7.11 7.06
CA ASP A 138 10.80 7.34 8.01
C ASP A 138 9.97 8.53 7.55
N THR A 139 8.75 8.29 7.07
CA THR A 139 7.88 9.34 6.56
C THR A 139 7.31 10.24 7.66
N ASP A 140 7.50 9.93 8.93
CA ASP A 140 7.13 10.78 10.06
C ASP A 140 8.29 11.63 10.59
N ALA A 141 9.55 11.27 10.25
CA ALA A 141 10.74 12.02 10.62
C ALA A 141 10.86 13.32 9.81
N ASP A 142 11.63 14.29 10.34
CA ASP A 142 11.94 15.53 9.61
C ASP A 142 12.59 15.21 8.26
N PRO A 143 12.02 15.67 7.12
CA PRO A 143 12.60 15.43 5.80
C PRO A 143 14.04 15.92 5.64
N SER A 144 14.48 16.91 6.43
CA SER A 144 15.86 17.40 6.42
C SER A 144 16.88 16.33 6.85
N THR A 145 16.45 15.30 7.59
CA THR A 145 17.28 14.18 8.04
C THR A 145 17.42 13.06 7.00
N TRP A 146 16.63 13.12 5.93
CA TRP A 146 16.66 12.08 4.92
C TRP A 146 17.92 12.16 4.05
N PRO A 147 18.47 11.02 3.63
CA PRO A 147 19.62 11.03 2.73
C PRO A 147 19.25 11.61 1.37
N ALA A 148 20.27 12.06 0.61
CA ALA A 148 20.07 12.55 -0.74
C ALA A 148 19.45 11.47 -1.63
N MET A 149 18.47 11.87 -2.46
CA MET A 149 17.77 10.99 -3.38
C MET A 149 17.27 11.77 -4.60
N SER A 150 17.03 11.06 -5.71
CA SER A 150 16.51 11.64 -6.95
C SER A 150 14.99 11.52 -7.06
N MET A 151 14.41 10.54 -6.37
CA MET A 151 12.98 10.26 -6.36
C MET A 151 12.54 9.75 -4.98
N LEU A 152 11.33 10.14 -4.57
CA LEU A 152 10.66 9.66 -3.36
C LEU A 152 9.31 9.06 -3.70
N TRP A 153 9.08 7.82 -3.30
CA TRP A 153 7.75 7.23 -3.21
C TRP A 153 7.10 7.61 -1.87
N LEU A 154 5.89 8.12 -1.93
CA LEU A 154 4.96 8.16 -0.81
C LEU A 154 3.88 7.10 -1.03
N ASN A 155 3.31 6.59 0.05
CA ASN A 155 2.17 5.68 0.01
C ASN A 155 1.18 6.09 1.10
N SER A 156 0.12 6.80 0.71
CA SER A 156 -0.88 7.34 1.65
C SER A 156 -2.29 7.22 1.05
N PRO A 157 -3.15 6.38 1.65
CA PRO A 157 -2.93 5.50 2.81
C PRO A 157 -1.88 4.40 2.56
N GLY A 158 -1.13 4.05 3.60
CA GLY A 158 -0.02 3.11 3.54
C GLY A 158 -0.45 1.65 3.36
N ASN A 159 0.38 0.87 2.69
CA ASN A 159 0.37 -0.58 2.70
C ASN A 159 1.76 -1.05 3.19
N PRO A 160 1.85 -1.59 4.41
CA PRO A 160 0.83 -2.38 5.12
C PRO A 160 0.03 -1.61 6.18
N ASP A 161 0.48 -0.44 6.63
CA ASP A 161 0.21 0.15 7.92
C ASP A 161 -1.10 0.98 7.99
N GLY A 162 -1.64 1.42 6.85
CA GLY A 162 -2.85 2.24 6.81
C GLY A 162 -2.67 3.67 7.33
N HIS A 163 -1.42 4.14 7.47
CA HIS A 163 -1.12 5.51 7.88
C HIS A 163 -1.54 6.51 6.79
N VAL A 164 -1.95 7.69 7.21
CA VAL A 164 -2.35 8.79 6.32
C VAL A 164 -1.47 9.99 6.57
N LEU A 165 -0.80 10.46 5.52
CA LEU A 165 -0.07 11.72 5.53
C LEU A 165 -1.06 12.87 5.38
N GLY A 166 -1.22 13.70 6.41
CA GLY A 166 -2.07 14.88 6.37
C GLY A 166 -1.51 16.00 5.49
N VAL A 167 -2.35 17.01 5.21
CA VAL A 167 -2.01 18.15 4.34
C VAL A 167 -0.69 18.81 4.76
N GLU A 168 -0.52 19.14 6.04
CA GLU A 168 0.68 19.83 6.52
C GLU A 168 1.93 18.96 6.35
N ARG A 169 1.81 17.66 6.58
CA ARG A 169 2.94 16.74 6.38
C ARG A 169 3.33 16.63 4.91
N LEU A 170 2.36 16.51 4.01
CA LEU A 170 2.59 16.50 2.57
C LEU A 170 3.24 17.82 2.11
N ARG A 171 2.77 18.99 2.59
CA ARG A 171 3.37 20.32 2.31
C ARG A 171 4.84 20.38 2.74
N ALA A 172 5.18 19.90 3.93
CA ALA A 172 6.55 19.88 4.42
C ALA A 172 7.46 19.00 3.55
N ILE A 173 6.97 17.82 3.15
CA ILE A 173 7.69 16.93 2.22
C ILE A 173 7.89 17.59 0.85
N LEU A 174 6.85 18.26 0.31
CA LEU A 174 6.96 18.94 -0.98
C LEU A 174 7.94 20.12 -0.93
N ALA A 175 7.93 20.90 0.13
CA ALA A 175 8.90 21.99 0.30
C ALA A 175 10.34 21.48 0.26
N TRP A 176 10.60 20.41 1.04
CA TRP A 176 11.91 19.74 1.05
C TRP A 176 12.30 19.18 -0.32
N ALA A 177 11.35 18.53 -1.03
CA ALA A 177 11.59 17.94 -2.33
C ALA A 177 11.91 18.98 -3.40
N ARG A 178 11.14 20.07 -3.44
CA ARG A 178 11.34 21.19 -4.38
C ARG A 178 12.70 21.86 -4.21
N GLU A 179 13.15 22.12 -2.97
CA GLU A 179 14.48 22.67 -2.70
C GLU A 179 15.61 21.81 -3.25
N ARG A 180 15.39 20.50 -3.39
CA ARG A 180 16.41 19.50 -3.76
C ARG A 180 16.23 18.92 -5.15
N GLY A 181 15.18 19.34 -5.86
CA GLY A 181 14.85 18.79 -7.18
C GLY A 181 14.46 17.32 -7.17
N VAL A 182 13.90 16.82 -6.05
CA VAL A 182 13.45 15.43 -5.89
C VAL A 182 12.08 15.25 -6.52
N VAL A 183 11.93 14.27 -7.39
CA VAL A 183 10.63 13.87 -7.93
C VAL A 183 9.84 13.13 -6.83
N VAL A 184 8.60 13.55 -6.58
CA VAL A 184 7.71 12.87 -5.62
C VAL A 184 6.60 12.12 -6.36
N ALA A 185 6.55 10.81 -6.17
CA ALA A 185 5.47 9.96 -6.64
C ALA A 185 4.67 9.42 -5.45
N SER A 186 3.36 9.65 -5.44
CA SER A 186 2.44 9.22 -4.39
C SER A 186 1.57 8.07 -4.89
N ASP A 187 1.69 6.90 -4.28
CA ASP A 187 0.77 5.78 -4.49
C ASP A 187 -0.44 5.95 -3.56
N GLU A 188 -1.56 6.33 -4.17
CA GLU A 188 -2.81 6.67 -3.48
C GLU A 188 -3.90 5.60 -3.69
N CYS A 189 -3.51 4.35 -3.98
CA CYS A 189 -4.45 3.27 -4.34
C CYS A 189 -5.51 2.94 -3.29
N TYR A 190 -5.37 3.42 -2.07
CA TYR A 190 -6.32 3.20 -0.96
C TYR A 190 -7.04 4.48 -0.50
N ALA A 191 -6.94 5.57 -1.23
CA ALA A 191 -7.44 6.88 -0.79
C ALA A 191 -8.95 6.92 -0.51
N GLU A 192 -9.76 6.10 -1.20
CA GLU A 192 -11.20 5.98 -0.95
C GLU A 192 -11.55 5.15 0.30
N LEU A 193 -10.55 4.57 0.97
CA LEU A 193 -10.70 3.70 2.13
C LEU A 193 -10.20 4.37 3.42
N ALA A 194 -10.61 5.60 3.66
CA ALA A 194 -10.41 6.29 4.93
C ALA A 194 -11.46 5.81 5.95
N TRP A 195 -11.04 5.49 7.19
CA TRP A 195 -11.90 4.94 8.25
C TRP A 195 -12.06 5.93 9.41
N ASP A 196 -10.96 6.24 10.09
CA ASP A 196 -10.94 7.01 11.34
C ASP A 196 -10.41 8.44 11.09
N VAL A 197 -10.28 8.84 9.82
CA VAL A 197 -9.96 10.20 9.38
C VAL A 197 -10.99 10.63 8.32
N PRO A 198 -11.24 11.94 8.15
CA PRO A 198 -12.23 12.42 7.19
C PRO A 198 -11.89 12.03 5.74
N GLU A 199 -10.61 12.07 5.39
CA GLU A 199 -10.07 11.79 4.06
C GLU A 199 -8.58 11.47 4.12
N ALA A 200 -8.03 10.92 3.02
CA ALA A 200 -6.60 10.85 2.74
C ALA A 200 -6.28 11.87 1.63
N PRO A 201 -5.57 12.98 1.90
CA PRO A 201 -5.28 13.99 0.90
C PRO A 201 -4.45 13.45 -0.27
N SER A 202 -4.65 13.98 -1.47
CA SER A 202 -3.78 13.72 -2.62
C SER A 202 -2.55 14.63 -2.58
N ILE A 203 -1.42 14.13 -3.11
CA ILE A 203 -0.24 14.97 -3.37
C ILE A 203 -0.55 16.11 -4.37
N LEU A 204 -1.57 15.91 -5.22
CA LEU A 204 -2.04 16.87 -6.22
C LEU A 204 -3.20 17.75 -5.74
N ASP A 205 -3.68 17.58 -4.50
CA ASP A 205 -4.72 18.42 -3.91
C ASP A 205 -4.24 19.87 -3.86
N GLU A 206 -5.10 20.81 -4.22
CA GLU A 206 -4.80 22.26 -4.19
C GLU A 206 -4.28 22.70 -2.83
N ARG A 207 -4.82 22.14 -1.74
CA ARG A 207 -4.37 22.42 -0.36
C ARG A 207 -2.96 21.95 -0.07
N VAL A 208 -2.40 21.03 -0.87
CA VAL A 208 -1.07 20.42 -0.71
C VAL A 208 -0.07 21.07 -1.64
N CYS A 209 -0.35 21.16 -2.94
CA CYS A 209 0.60 21.60 -3.96
C CYS A 209 0.49 23.07 -4.34
N ASP A 210 -0.53 23.81 -3.86
CA ASP A 210 -0.81 25.22 -4.21
C ASP A 210 -0.88 25.44 -5.75
N GLY A 211 -1.43 24.46 -6.50
CA GLY A 211 -1.55 24.49 -7.95
C GLY A 211 -0.26 24.19 -8.72
N ASP A 212 0.89 24.08 -8.05
CA ASP A 212 2.16 23.73 -8.66
C ASP A 212 2.38 22.20 -8.60
N VAL A 213 2.26 21.54 -9.74
CA VAL A 213 2.42 20.08 -9.89
C VAL A 213 3.78 19.70 -10.48
N ALA A 214 4.72 20.63 -10.64
CA ALA A 214 6.05 20.34 -11.16
C ALA A 214 6.77 19.27 -10.30
N GLY A 215 7.25 18.21 -10.94
CA GLY A 215 7.92 17.11 -10.27
C GLY A 215 7.00 16.17 -9.46
N LEU A 216 5.67 16.33 -9.53
CA LEU A 216 4.70 15.54 -8.77
C LEU A 216 3.98 14.52 -9.65
N LEU A 217 3.88 13.29 -9.17
CA LEU A 217 3.15 12.19 -9.80
C LEU A 217 2.25 11.50 -8.77
N CYS A 218 0.99 11.28 -9.12
CA CYS A 218 0.01 10.49 -8.34
C CYS A 218 -0.31 9.20 -9.10
N LEU A 219 -0.18 8.07 -8.45
CA LEU A 219 -0.55 6.76 -8.98
C LEU A 219 -1.82 6.28 -8.28
N TYR A 220 -2.83 5.91 -9.06
CA TYR A 220 -4.10 5.43 -8.54
C TYR A 220 -4.59 4.18 -9.27
N SER A 221 -5.29 3.30 -8.53
CA SER A 221 -5.80 2.03 -9.07
C SER A 221 -7.25 1.78 -8.67
N LEU A 222 -8.05 1.31 -9.63
CA LEU A 222 -9.43 0.90 -9.41
C LEU A 222 -9.54 -0.54 -8.86
N SER A 223 -8.40 -1.19 -8.63
CA SER A 223 -8.36 -2.58 -8.14
C SER A 223 -9.15 -2.79 -6.86
N LYS A 224 -9.14 -1.80 -5.94
CA LYS A 224 -9.69 -1.96 -4.59
C LYS A 224 -11.06 -1.31 -4.43
N GLN A 225 -11.22 -0.09 -4.89
CA GLN A 225 -12.49 0.64 -4.81
C GLN A 225 -13.59 0.04 -5.70
N SER A 226 -13.21 -0.58 -6.84
CA SER A 226 -14.13 -1.03 -7.88
C SER A 226 -14.01 -2.53 -8.21
N ASN A 227 -13.30 -3.30 -7.37
CA ASN A 227 -13.06 -4.74 -7.56
C ASN A 227 -12.46 -5.11 -8.94
N MET A 228 -11.68 -4.19 -9.54
CA MET A 228 -11.13 -4.33 -10.89
C MET A 228 -9.68 -4.85 -10.93
N ALA A 229 -9.24 -5.60 -9.91
CA ALA A 229 -7.86 -6.09 -9.82
C ALA A 229 -7.46 -6.92 -11.05
N GLY A 230 -8.34 -7.79 -11.54
CA GLY A 230 -8.14 -8.60 -12.73
C GLY A 230 -8.14 -7.81 -14.05
N TYR A 231 -8.78 -6.64 -14.08
CA TYR A 231 -8.84 -5.78 -15.25
C TYR A 231 -7.54 -4.99 -15.50
N ARG A 232 -6.68 -4.93 -14.49
CA ARG A 232 -5.44 -4.15 -14.56
C ARG A 232 -5.71 -2.67 -14.87
N ALA A 233 -6.71 -2.07 -14.21
CA ALA A 233 -7.16 -0.68 -14.41
C ALA A 233 -6.53 0.26 -13.38
N ALA A 234 -5.62 1.14 -13.84
CA ALA A 234 -4.97 2.16 -13.02
C ALA A 234 -4.58 3.37 -13.90
N PHE A 235 -4.12 4.43 -13.28
CA PHE A 235 -3.58 5.60 -14.00
C PHE A 235 -2.49 6.30 -13.20
N LEU A 236 -1.61 6.98 -13.94
CA LEU A 236 -0.66 7.95 -13.45
C LEU A 236 -1.18 9.35 -13.81
N ALA A 237 -1.13 10.29 -12.87
CA ALA A 237 -1.49 11.68 -13.09
C ALA A 237 -0.44 12.61 -12.45
N GLY A 238 -0.31 13.86 -12.92
CA GLY A 238 0.60 14.83 -12.33
C GLY A 238 1.24 15.75 -13.36
N ASP A 239 2.51 16.06 -13.18
CA ASP A 239 3.28 16.96 -14.01
C ASP A 239 3.18 16.61 -15.51
N PRO A 240 2.56 17.47 -16.35
CA PRO A 240 2.45 17.21 -17.77
C PRO A 240 3.81 17.07 -18.48
N ALA A 241 4.85 17.76 -17.97
CA ALA A 241 6.20 17.68 -18.52
C ALA A 241 6.84 16.30 -18.32
N MET A 242 6.38 15.53 -17.33
CA MET A 242 6.81 14.16 -17.06
C MET A 242 5.88 13.14 -17.73
N ILE A 243 4.57 13.34 -17.67
CA ILE A 243 3.58 12.40 -18.22
C ILE A 243 3.74 12.21 -19.73
N GLY A 244 4.02 13.28 -20.48
CA GLY A 244 4.21 13.23 -21.93
C GLY A 244 5.35 12.30 -22.36
N PRO A 245 6.59 12.51 -21.90
CA PRO A 245 7.72 11.61 -22.18
C PRO A 245 7.49 10.17 -21.71
N ILE A 246 6.90 9.95 -20.54
CA ILE A 246 6.54 8.61 -20.04
C ILE A 246 5.58 7.92 -21.01
N ALA A 247 4.55 8.64 -21.49
CA ALA A 247 3.60 8.10 -22.46
C ALA A 247 4.28 7.70 -23.76
N GLU A 248 5.24 8.49 -24.25
CA GLU A 248 5.96 8.20 -25.50
C GLU A 248 6.87 6.96 -25.34
N ILE A 249 7.59 6.82 -24.23
CA ILE A 249 8.36 5.60 -23.95
C ILE A 249 7.44 4.37 -23.91
N ARG A 250 6.29 4.48 -23.23
CA ARG A 250 5.32 3.38 -23.12
C ARG A 250 4.71 2.99 -24.46
N LYS A 251 4.49 3.95 -25.34
CA LYS A 251 4.03 3.71 -26.72
C LYS A 251 5.02 2.85 -27.50
N HIS A 252 6.32 3.17 -27.43
CA HIS A 252 7.37 2.37 -28.05
C HIS A 252 7.50 0.98 -27.42
N ALA A 253 7.30 0.86 -26.12
CA ALA A 253 7.41 -0.40 -25.39
C ALA A 253 6.15 -1.29 -25.48
N GLY A 254 5.04 -0.80 -26.09
CA GLY A 254 3.81 -1.56 -26.23
C GLY A 254 2.96 -1.67 -24.95
N PHE A 255 3.15 -0.77 -23.99
CA PHE A 255 2.34 -0.74 -22.76
C PHE A 255 0.99 -0.04 -23.01
N LEU A 256 0.04 -0.76 -23.56
CA LEU A 256 -1.27 -0.26 -23.95
C LEU A 256 -2.36 -0.89 -23.08
N MET A 257 -3.21 -0.07 -22.44
CA MET A 257 -4.39 -0.59 -21.77
C MET A 257 -5.42 -1.04 -22.81
N PRO A 258 -5.96 -2.27 -22.74
CA PRO A 258 -6.97 -2.76 -23.68
C PRO A 258 -8.20 -1.84 -23.78
N GLY A 259 -8.73 -1.63 -24.99
CA GLY A 259 -9.88 -0.74 -25.24
C GLY A 259 -11.10 -1.03 -24.35
N PRO A 260 -11.56 -2.29 -24.24
CA PRO A 260 -12.66 -2.64 -23.33
C PRO A 260 -12.41 -2.27 -21.87
N VAL A 261 -11.17 -2.38 -21.40
CA VAL A 261 -10.80 -1.98 -20.03
C VAL A 261 -10.83 -0.46 -19.87
N GLN A 262 -10.46 0.30 -20.92
CA GLN A 262 -10.59 1.76 -20.90
C GLN A 262 -12.04 2.21 -20.78
N ALA A 263 -12.98 1.57 -21.49
CA ALA A 263 -14.41 1.84 -21.36
C ALA A 263 -14.95 1.50 -19.97
N ALA A 264 -14.59 0.34 -19.44
CA ALA A 264 -14.96 -0.08 -18.08
C ALA A 264 -14.42 0.89 -17.01
N MET A 265 -13.18 1.35 -17.16
CA MET A 265 -12.55 2.33 -16.27
C MET A 265 -13.23 3.70 -16.36
N THR A 266 -13.64 4.13 -17.56
CA THR A 266 -14.40 5.38 -17.76
C THR A 266 -15.71 5.36 -17.00
N TRP A 267 -16.46 4.27 -17.09
CA TRP A 267 -17.68 4.10 -16.32
C TRP A 267 -17.41 4.15 -14.80
N ALA A 268 -16.43 3.38 -14.32
CA ALA A 268 -16.14 3.28 -12.90
C ALA A 268 -15.70 4.61 -12.26
N LEU A 269 -14.97 5.45 -13.00
CA LEU A 269 -14.58 6.79 -12.53
C LEU A 269 -15.72 7.79 -12.55
N GLY A 270 -16.82 7.50 -13.26
CA GLY A 270 -18.03 8.32 -13.31
C GLY A 270 -19.08 7.96 -12.26
N ASP A 271 -18.97 6.81 -11.60
CA ASP A 271 -19.94 6.33 -10.61
C ASP A 271 -19.34 6.23 -9.22
N ASP A 272 -19.76 7.10 -8.31
CA ASP A 272 -19.31 7.12 -6.92
C ASP A 272 -20.16 6.16 -6.04
N ALA A 273 -21.34 5.70 -6.51
CA ALA A 273 -22.25 4.87 -5.70
C ALA A 273 -21.64 3.49 -5.40
N HIS A 274 -21.09 2.80 -6.41
CA HIS A 274 -20.45 1.49 -6.21
C HIS A 274 -19.21 1.57 -5.30
N VAL A 275 -18.50 2.72 -5.29
CA VAL A 275 -17.36 2.94 -4.40
C VAL A 275 -17.84 3.02 -2.95
N ALA A 276 -18.91 3.75 -2.70
CA ALA A 276 -19.53 3.85 -1.37
C ALA A 276 -20.04 2.48 -0.88
N GLU A 277 -20.68 1.70 -1.76
CA GLU A 277 -21.14 0.34 -1.45
C GLU A 277 -19.96 -0.58 -1.07
N GLN A 278 -18.90 -0.61 -1.87
CA GLN A 278 -17.75 -1.43 -1.59
C GLN A 278 -17.01 -0.99 -0.33
N ARG A 279 -16.88 0.32 -0.11
CA ARG A 279 -16.32 0.86 1.14
C ARG A 279 -17.13 0.40 2.36
N ALA A 280 -18.45 0.38 2.29
CA ALA A 280 -19.31 -0.11 3.38
C ALA A 280 -19.07 -1.61 3.66
N VAL A 281 -18.83 -2.44 2.63
CA VAL A 281 -18.46 -3.86 2.80
C VAL A 281 -17.15 -3.98 3.60
N TYR A 282 -16.11 -3.27 3.19
CA TYR A 282 -14.81 -3.32 3.89
C TYR A 282 -14.90 -2.74 5.31
N ALA A 283 -15.70 -1.70 5.54
CA ALA A 283 -15.92 -1.12 6.87
C ALA A 283 -16.49 -2.15 7.84
N ARG A 284 -17.54 -2.90 7.44
CA ARG A 284 -18.12 -3.98 8.28
C ARG A 284 -17.12 -5.09 8.59
N ARG A 285 -16.31 -5.51 7.60
CA ARG A 285 -15.26 -6.53 7.78
C ARG A 285 -14.19 -6.05 8.76
N ARG A 286 -13.76 -4.78 8.62
CA ARG A 286 -12.81 -4.14 9.52
C ARG A 286 -13.34 -4.11 10.95
N GLU A 287 -14.55 -3.63 11.15
CA GLU A 287 -15.21 -3.56 12.47
C GLU A 287 -15.23 -4.93 13.16
N LYS A 288 -15.67 -5.99 12.45
CA LYS A 288 -15.72 -7.35 12.97
C LYS A 288 -14.34 -7.86 13.41
N LEU A 289 -13.30 -7.65 12.59
CA LEU A 289 -11.95 -8.09 12.90
C LEU A 289 -11.34 -7.29 14.06
N LEU A 290 -11.51 -5.97 14.09
CA LEU A 290 -11.03 -5.12 15.19
C LEU A 290 -11.64 -5.51 16.53
N ALA A 291 -12.93 -5.85 16.54
CA ALA A 291 -13.65 -6.23 17.76
C ALA A 291 -13.07 -7.48 18.47
N VAL A 292 -12.36 -8.35 17.76
CA VAL A 292 -11.80 -9.58 18.34
C VAL A 292 -10.30 -9.52 18.60
N LEU A 293 -9.60 -8.45 18.18
CA LEU A 293 -8.15 -8.36 18.37
C LEU A 293 -7.74 -8.41 19.83
N ASP A 294 -8.52 -7.75 20.71
CA ASP A 294 -8.24 -7.76 22.15
C ASP A 294 -8.24 -9.19 22.72
N ALA A 295 -9.26 -9.96 22.43
CA ALA A 295 -9.37 -11.36 22.85
C ALA A 295 -8.32 -12.24 22.18
N ALA A 296 -7.86 -11.87 20.98
CA ALA A 296 -6.77 -12.54 20.27
C ALA A 296 -5.37 -12.19 20.84
N GLY A 297 -5.28 -11.33 21.84
CA GLY A 297 -4.00 -10.86 22.36
C GLY A 297 -3.23 -9.97 21.37
N LEU A 298 -3.94 -9.35 20.43
CA LEU A 298 -3.38 -8.45 19.44
C LEU A 298 -3.85 -7.00 19.66
N VAL A 299 -3.10 -6.07 19.12
CA VAL A 299 -3.45 -4.65 19.07
C VAL A 299 -3.19 -4.11 17.66
N ASN A 300 -4.17 -3.38 17.11
CA ASN A 300 -3.97 -2.65 15.86
C ASN A 300 -3.09 -1.44 16.10
N ASP A 301 -2.30 -1.06 15.12
CA ASP A 301 -1.57 0.21 15.13
C ASP A 301 -2.58 1.37 15.24
N PRO A 302 -2.46 2.27 16.24
CA PRO A 302 -3.39 3.38 16.42
C PRO A 302 -3.38 4.38 15.26
N LEU A 303 -2.31 4.43 14.46
CA LEU A 303 -2.19 5.25 13.25
C LEU A 303 -2.73 4.54 11.99
N SER A 304 -3.16 3.28 12.10
CA SER A 304 -3.80 2.52 11.03
C SER A 304 -5.25 2.96 10.84
N VAL A 305 -5.43 4.17 10.32
CA VAL A 305 -6.71 4.90 10.20
C VAL A 305 -7.37 4.80 8.84
N ALA A 306 -6.73 4.09 7.90
CA ALA A 306 -7.20 3.95 6.52
C ALA A 306 -6.70 2.64 5.88
N GLY A 307 -6.98 2.45 4.60
CA GLY A 307 -6.45 1.34 3.80
C GLY A 307 -7.25 0.05 3.91
N LEU A 308 -6.68 -1.02 3.40
CA LEU A 308 -7.35 -2.31 3.19
C LEU A 308 -6.93 -3.38 4.22
N TYR A 309 -6.17 -2.98 5.22
CA TYR A 309 -5.51 -3.90 6.14
C TYR A 309 -5.64 -3.47 7.59
N ILE A 310 -5.58 -4.45 8.48
CA ILE A 310 -5.29 -4.25 9.89
C ILE A 310 -3.79 -4.53 10.06
N TRP A 311 -3.08 -3.65 10.74
CA TRP A 311 -1.65 -3.74 11.02
C TRP A 311 -1.44 -4.00 12.50
N ALA A 312 -1.34 -5.28 12.89
CA ALA A 312 -1.43 -5.70 14.27
C ALA A 312 -0.12 -6.29 14.82
N ALA A 313 0.14 -6.03 16.09
CA ALA A 313 1.20 -6.64 16.88
C ALA A 313 0.62 -7.40 18.08
N ALA A 314 1.42 -8.29 18.69
CA ALA A 314 1.06 -8.91 19.95
C ALA A 314 1.01 -7.87 21.08
N LYS A 315 0.03 -7.98 21.98
CA LYS A 315 -0.03 -7.16 23.19
C LYS A 315 1.15 -7.47 24.10
N ARG A 316 1.82 -6.43 24.61
CA ARG A 316 2.85 -6.58 25.64
C ARG A 316 2.23 -6.70 27.03
N PRO A 317 2.77 -7.56 27.90
CA PRO A 317 2.39 -7.56 29.32
C PRO A 317 2.68 -6.18 29.91
N GLY A 318 1.66 -5.46 30.40
CA GLY A 318 1.80 -4.14 31.01
C GLY A 318 1.19 -2.97 30.25
N GLY A 319 0.56 -3.18 29.08
CA GLY A 319 -0.39 -2.23 28.47
C GLY A 319 0.20 -0.95 27.87
N GLY A 320 1.36 -1.01 27.23
CA GLY A 320 1.92 0.11 26.45
C GLY A 320 2.13 -0.30 24.98
N VAL A 321 1.59 0.49 24.03
CA VAL A 321 2.02 0.45 22.63
C VAL A 321 3.21 1.40 22.55
N ASP A 322 4.44 0.88 22.36
CA ASP A 322 5.53 1.75 21.94
C ASP A 322 5.23 2.23 20.51
N THR A 323 4.69 3.42 20.40
CA THR A 323 4.89 4.21 19.20
C THR A 323 6.39 4.43 19.11
N VAL A 324 7.06 3.87 18.12
CA VAL A 324 8.46 4.18 17.83
C VAL A 324 8.52 5.63 17.37
N VAL A 325 8.51 6.55 18.35
CA VAL A 325 8.97 7.91 18.15
C VAL A 325 10.48 7.82 18.19
N GLY A 326 11.14 8.15 17.09
CA GLY A 326 12.57 8.04 16.92
C GLY A 326 13.31 8.72 18.08
N ASP A 327 14.11 7.94 18.79
CA ASP A 327 15.03 8.46 19.81
C ASP A 327 16.18 9.17 19.08
N SER A 328 16.15 10.50 19.13
CA SER A 328 17.26 11.36 18.73
C SER A 328 18.30 11.30 19.81
N GLY A 329 19.38 10.51 19.57
CA GLY A 329 20.52 10.40 20.46
C GLY A 329 21.11 11.77 20.84
N ALA A 330 21.13 12.03 22.14
CA ALA A 330 22.01 13.03 22.75
C ALA A 330 22.82 12.31 23.84
N ASP A 331 24.13 12.21 23.60
CA ASP A 331 25.11 11.79 24.58
C ASP A 331 25.08 12.68 25.83
N ALA A 332 24.97 12.07 27.00
CA ALA A 332 25.43 12.68 28.25
C ALA A 332 25.99 11.62 29.16
N ALA A 333 27.29 11.73 29.38
CA ALA A 333 28.08 10.92 30.30
C ALA A 333 27.71 11.19 31.77
N GLY A 334 27.78 10.13 32.60
CA GLY A 334 28.14 10.25 34.00
C GLY A 334 27.13 9.74 35.02
N GLY A 335 27.52 8.70 35.78
CA GLY A 335 26.95 8.44 37.11
C GLY A 335 26.62 6.99 37.40
N VAL A 336 27.59 6.25 37.96
CA VAL A 336 27.46 4.90 38.52
C VAL A 336 26.61 4.97 39.77
N ALA A 337 25.50 4.23 39.82
CA ALA A 337 24.91 3.76 41.08
C ALA A 337 24.31 2.37 40.84
N GLY A 338 24.89 1.36 41.53
CA GLY A 338 24.44 -0.01 41.43
C GLY A 338 23.08 -0.21 42.08
N SER A 339 22.18 -0.83 41.34
CA SER A 339 21.01 -1.50 41.88
C SER A 339 20.95 -2.91 41.32
N SER A 340 20.95 -3.89 42.22
CA SER A 340 20.79 -5.30 41.94
C SER A 340 19.52 -5.56 41.14
N HIS A 341 19.71 -5.97 39.86
CA HIS A 341 18.62 -6.49 39.05
C HIS A 341 18.42 -7.96 39.37
N ASP A 342 17.30 -8.25 39.95
CA ASP A 342 16.72 -9.59 40.01
C ASP A 342 16.49 -10.06 38.55
N GLY A 343 17.21 -11.08 38.13
CA GLY A 343 17.19 -11.62 36.77
C GLY A 343 15.94 -12.45 36.47
N GLY A 344 14.77 -11.80 36.43
CA GLY A 344 13.60 -12.36 35.77
C GLY A 344 13.76 -12.21 34.25
N SER A 345 14.00 -13.28 33.53
CA SER A 345 13.95 -13.31 32.04
C SER A 345 12.57 -12.79 31.61
N MET A 346 12.51 -11.55 31.18
CA MET A 346 11.33 -11.04 30.45
C MET A 346 11.22 -11.85 29.17
N ALA A 347 10.20 -12.70 29.05
CA ALA A 347 9.94 -13.42 27.82
C ALA A 347 9.84 -12.40 26.67
N GLU A 348 10.64 -12.60 25.63
CA GLU A 348 10.65 -11.74 24.45
C GLU A 348 9.27 -11.71 23.83
N ALA A 349 8.79 -10.54 23.40
CA ALA A 349 7.48 -10.41 22.79
C ALA A 349 7.42 -11.23 21.48
N PRO A 350 6.29 -11.89 21.18
CA PRO A 350 6.15 -12.67 19.96
C PRO A 350 6.46 -11.83 18.71
N THR A 351 7.23 -12.37 17.78
CA THR A 351 7.49 -11.77 16.47
C THR A 351 6.28 -11.92 15.56
N GLY A 352 6.27 -11.19 14.44
CA GLY A 352 5.24 -11.36 13.41
C GLY A 352 5.14 -12.80 12.90
N TRP A 353 6.28 -13.51 12.78
CA TRP A 353 6.31 -14.92 12.37
C TRP A 353 5.75 -15.87 13.44
N ASP A 354 5.90 -15.56 14.71
CA ASP A 354 5.27 -16.37 15.78
C ASP A 354 3.75 -16.25 15.71
N ILE A 355 3.24 -15.03 15.47
CA ILE A 355 1.80 -14.80 15.23
C ILE A 355 1.31 -15.55 13.99
N VAL A 356 2.07 -15.50 12.87
CA VAL A 356 1.72 -16.21 11.62
C VAL A 356 1.64 -17.71 11.85
N ARG A 357 2.62 -18.31 12.51
CA ARG A 357 2.63 -19.74 12.83
C ARG A 357 1.46 -20.15 13.73
N ALA A 358 1.20 -19.38 14.78
CA ALA A 358 0.08 -19.63 15.69
C ALA A 358 -1.28 -19.47 15.02
N CYS A 359 -1.44 -18.49 14.09
CA CYS A 359 -2.63 -18.35 13.26
C CYS A 359 -2.85 -19.60 12.37
N ALA A 360 -1.76 -20.15 11.80
CA ALA A 360 -1.87 -21.36 10.97
C ALA A 360 -2.41 -22.57 11.72
N GLU A 361 -2.09 -22.72 13.03
CA GLU A 361 -2.69 -23.75 13.90
C GLU A 361 -4.22 -23.62 14.02
N LEU A 362 -4.72 -22.41 13.84
CA LEU A 362 -6.15 -22.09 13.84
C LEU A 362 -6.77 -22.14 12.43
N GLY A 363 -6.02 -22.58 11.42
CA GLY A 363 -6.47 -22.56 10.02
C GLY A 363 -6.60 -21.15 9.44
N ILE A 364 -5.89 -20.15 10.00
CA ILE A 364 -5.89 -18.77 9.51
C ILE A 364 -4.51 -18.45 8.95
N VAL A 365 -4.44 -17.84 7.76
CA VAL A 365 -3.19 -17.37 7.18
C VAL A 365 -3.20 -15.85 7.11
N VAL A 366 -2.19 -15.21 7.71
CA VAL A 366 -1.95 -13.76 7.68
C VAL A 366 -0.56 -13.49 7.12
N ALA A 367 -0.29 -12.28 6.65
CA ALA A 367 1.03 -11.94 6.12
C ALA A 367 1.94 -11.44 7.25
N PRO A 368 3.19 -11.96 7.37
CA PRO A 368 4.16 -11.42 8.32
C PRO A 368 4.59 -10.02 7.90
N GLY A 369 4.85 -9.19 8.89
CA GLY A 369 5.22 -7.80 8.65
C GLY A 369 6.59 -7.63 8.01
N ASP A 370 7.51 -8.59 8.15
CA ASP A 370 8.82 -8.62 7.50
C ASP A 370 8.75 -8.43 5.98
N PHE A 371 7.63 -8.84 5.35
CA PHE A 371 7.42 -8.66 3.92
C PHE A 371 7.40 -7.19 3.50
N TYR A 372 7.21 -6.29 4.45
CA TYR A 372 7.07 -4.85 4.24
C TYR A 372 8.25 -4.05 4.76
N GLY A 373 9.30 -4.73 5.21
CA GLY A 373 10.51 -4.15 5.74
C GLY A 373 10.72 -4.45 7.23
N GLU A 374 11.92 -4.14 7.72
CA GLU A 374 12.33 -4.44 9.10
C GLU A 374 11.43 -3.79 10.16
N ALA A 375 10.87 -2.62 9.84
CA ALA A 375 9.91 -1.92 10.71
C ALA A 375 8.63 -2.71 10.99
N GLY A 376 8.34 -3.76 10.20
CA GLY A 376 7.20 -4.65 10.38
C GLY A 376 7.48 -5.94 11.15
N ARG A 377 8.70 -6.18 11.63
CA ARG A 377 9.18 -7.47 12.13
C ARG A 377 8.32 -8.08 13.27
N ASP A 378 7.75 -7.26 14.12
CA ASP A 378 6.89 -7.65 15.24
C ASP A 378 5.39 -7.64 14.92
N ARG A 379 5.02 -7.44 13.66
CA ARG A 379 3.64 -7.23 13.21
C ARG A 379 3.17 -8.26 12.21
N VAL A 380 1.86 -8.29 12.03
CA VAL A 380 1.20 -9.01 10.94
C VAL A 380 0.23 -8.08 10.22
N ARG A 381 0.06 -8.33 8.92
CA ARG A 381 -0.95 -7.67 8.11
C ARG A 381 -2.15 -8.61 7.90
N ILE A 382 -3.34 -8.15 8.25
CA ILE A 382 -4.62 -8.88 8.11
C ILE A 382 -5.46 -8.16 7.05
N SER A 383 -5.83 -8.84 5.97
CA SER A 383 -6.56 -8.27 4.84
C SER A 383 -8.07 -8.28 5.04
N LEU A 384 -8.76 -7.23 4.58
CA LEU A 384 -10.22 -7.10 4.57
C LEU A 384 -10.87 -7.73 3.33
N THR A 385 -10.10 -8.32 2.41
CA THR A 385 -10.57 -8.81 1.11
C THR A 385 -10.99 -10.29 1.10
N ALA A 386 -11.23 -10.89 2.25
CA ALA A 386 -11.87 -12.21 2.34
C ALA A 386 -13.40 -12.08 2.25
N THR A 387 -14.11 -13.17 1.93
CA THR A 387 -15.58 -13.21 1.95
C THR A 387 -16.12 -12.96 3.36
N ASP A 388 -17.37 -12.49 3.47
CA ASP A 388 -18.00 -12.24 4.78
C ASP A 388 -18.00 -13.51 5.64
N SER A 389 -18.25 -14.69 5.04
CA SER A 389 -18.18 -15.98 5.76
C SER A 389 -16.77 -16.31 6.24
N ALA A 390 -15.73 -16.01 5.46
CA ALA A 390 -14.34 -16.22 5.88
C ALA A 390 -13.93 -15.23 7.00
N ILE A 391 -14.40 -13.99 6.95
CA ILE A 391 -14.23 -13.01 8.04
C ILE A 391 -14.92 -13.50 9.32
N ASP A 392 -16.18 -13.98 9.23
CA ASP A 392 -16.91 -14.49 10.38
C ASP A 392 -16.20 -15.71 11.00
N GLU A 393 -15.62 -16.56 10.17
CA GLU A 393 -14.83 -17.70 10.63
C GLU A 393 -13.52 -17.27 11.30
N ALA A 394 -12.81 -16.28 10.77
CA ALA A 394 -11.65 -15.69 11.43
C ALA A 394 -12.00 -15.11 12.80
N VAL A 395 -13.10 -14.35 12.87
CA VAL A 395 -13.62 -13.77 14.12
C VAL A 395 -13.89 -14.84 15.19
N ARG A 396 -14.42 -16.00 14.78
CA ARG A 396 -14.68 -17.12 15.67
C ARG A 396 -13.41 -17.80 16.19
N ARG A 397 -12.35 -17.88 15.37
CA ARG A 397 -11.12 -18.63 15.69
C ARG A 397 -10.05 -17.76 16.37
N LEU A 398 -9.91 -16.48 16.00
CA LEU A 398 -8.86 -15.59 16.51
C LEU A 398 -8.78 -15.50 18.05
N PRO A 399 -9.88 -15.53 18.85
CA PRO A 399 -9.79 -15.52 20.30
C PRO A 399 -8.98 -16.67 20.91
N ARG A 400 -8.71 -17.75 20.17
CA ARG A 400 -7.86 -18.88 20.59
C ARG A 400 -6.36 -18.64 20.34
N LEU A 401 -5.99 -17.54 19.70
CA LEU A 401 -4.60 -17.23 19.33
C LEU A 401 -3.65 -17.19 20.55
N PRO A 402 -4.01 -16.62 21.71
CA PRO A 402 -3.12 -16.65 22.88
C PRO A 402 -2.76 -18.06 23.36
N GLU A 403 -3.67 -19.02 23.20
CA GLU A 403 -3.41 -20.43 23.52
C GLU A 403 -2.48 -21.07 22.48
N ALA A 404 -2.70 -20.79 21.19
CA ALA A 404 -1.85 -21.28 20.10
C ALA A 404 -0.42 -20.71 20.21
N LEU A 405 -0.25 -19.44 20.55
CA LEU A 405 1.06 -18.79 20.77
C LEU A 405 1.86 -19.43 21.93
N ARG A 406 1.19 -19.94 22.96
CA ARG A 406 1.88 -20.65 24.05
C ARG A 406 2.37 -22.04 23.70
N ARG A 407 1.87 -22.62 22.62
CA ARG A 407 2.21 -23.98 22.14
C ARG A 407 3.23 -23.96 21.00
N ALA A 408 3.37 -22.83 20.30
CA ALA A 408 4.30 -22.62 19.18
C ALA A 408 5.69 -22.24 19.70
#